data_34753fd92a615c5744cf078c85be981e
#
_entry.id   34753fd92a615c5744cf078c85be981e
#
_cell.length_a   1.000
_cell.length_b   1.000
_cell.length_c   1.000
_cell.angle_alpha   90.00
_cell.angle_beta   90.00
_cell.angle_gamma   90.00
#
_symmetry.space_group_name_H-M   'P 1'
#
loop_
_entity.id
_entity.type
_entity.pdbx_description
1 polymer ?
#
loop_
_entity_poly.entity_id
_entity_poly.type
_entity_poly.pdbx_seq_one_letter_code
_entity_poly.pdbx_strand_id
1 'polypeptide(L)'
;QTYQIPNSYRVHLAEKTIERWYYRWKKAGIDGLANHPRSDKSRCHLASDIQEAIVNIKKDNPSRSINTIIKLLETQGVVAKNTLSRSTVHRLLSRHDLSRRCVNSKEAIERRAFEAEYAGDLWYGDVMHGPRIQTKHGLKKVYLVSIMDDASRLICHSCFCFDETALSIEYVLKDALLKRGLPKKLMVDNGPAYRSASLQGICARLKIRLLYSRPYEPQSKGKLERWHRTLREQFLSELILEKIQDIQALNARLWTWIERIYHDTTHSSLKNSLTPQQRYHEDLLHVQPLDAIATHIDEYFYHRVKRCVKKDGTISYENSL
;
A
#
# COMPACT_ATOMS: atom_id res chain seq x y z
N GLN A 1 2.35 16.60 42.93
CA GLN A 1 3.58 17.09 42.32
C GLN A 1 3.68 16.56 40.89
N THR A 2 4.18 17.38 39.98
CA THR A 2 4.34 17.04 38.56
C THR A 2 5.80 16.62 38.37
N TYR A 3 6.02 15.44 37.78
CA TYR A 3 7.37 14.91 37.53
C TYR A 3 7.53 14.63 36.03
N GLN A 4 8.69 14.97 35.50
CA GLN A 4 9.09 14.51 34.18
C GLN A 4 9.65 13.09 34.26
N ILE A 5 8.95 12.14 33.63
CA ILE A 5 9.39 10.75 33.61
C ILE A 5 9.96 10.49 32.19
N PRO A 6 11.26 10.14 32.07
CA PRO A 6 11.86 9.83 30.79
C PRO A 6 11.06 8.71 30.06
N ASN A 7 10.76 8.92 28.78
CA ASN A 7 10.02 7.99 27.93
C ASN A 7 8.58 7.66 28.38
N SER A 8 7.91 8.55 29.15
CA SER A 8 6.53 8.37 29.58
C SER A 8 5.70 9.63 29.38
N TYR A 9 4.45 9.46 28.96
CA TYR A 9 3.45 10.55 28.88
C TYR A 9 2.78 10.84 30.21
N ARG A 10 3.07 10.09 31.28
CA ARG A 10 2.48 10.30 32.61
C ARG A 10 3.27 11.35 33.38
N VAL A 11 2.67 12.50 33.62
CA VAL A 11 3.24 13.61 34.38
C VAL A 11 2.79 13.64 35.84
N HIS A 12 1.78 12.86 36.22
CA HIS A 12 1.28 12.79 37.57
C HIS A 12 1.44 11.39 38.15
N LEU A 13 2.08 11.29 39.31
CA LEU A 13 2.23 10.08 40.10
C LEU A 13 1.49 10.27 41.44
N ALA A 14 0.73 9.27 41.84
CA ALA A 14 0.12 9.24 43.15
C ALA A 14 1.22 9.03 44.20
N GLU A 15 1.12 9.74 45.32
CA GLU A 15 2.05 9.69 46.46
C GLU A 15 2.29 8.23 46.94
N LYS A 16 1.21 7.44 47.07
CA LYS A 16 1.27 6.02 47.41
C LYS A 16 2.06 5.15 46.40
N THR A 17 2.19 5.58 45.15
CA THR A 17 2.99 4.87 44.15
C THR A 17 4.47 5.08 44.40
N ILE A 18 4.87 6.33 44.74
CA ILE A 18 6.26 6.69 45.07
C ILE A 18 6.66 6.00 46.36
N GLU A 19 5.81 6.04 47.37
CA GLU A 19 6.00 5.40 48.66
C GLU A 19 6.22 3.88 48.53
N ARG A 20 5.35 3.20 47.73
CA ARG A 20 5.50 1.78 47.44
C ARG A 20 6.80 1.46 46.71
N TRP A 21 7.25 2.30 45.77
CA TRP A 21 8.53 2.14 45.09
C TRP A 21 9.71 2.32 46.05
N TYR A 22 9.66 3.30 46.97
CA TYR A 22 10.66 3.52 47.97
C TYR A 22 10.83 2.30 48.89
N TYR A 23 9.74 1.73 49.41
CA TYR A 23 9.83 0.53 50.24
C TYR A 23 10.34 -0.70 49.50
N ARG A 24 9.99 -0.85 48.23
CA ARG A 24 10.53 -1.92 47.38
C ARG A 24 12.02 -1.76 47.16
N TRP A 25 12.47 -0.54 46.85
CA TRP A 25 13.87 -0.22 46.70
C TRP A 25 14.64 -0.44 48.02
N LYS A 26 14.12 0.02 49.14
CA LYS A 26 14.72 -0.18 50.45
C LYS A 26 14.90 -1.67 50.81
N LYS A 27 13.97 -2.54 50.38
CA LYS A 27 13.99 -4.00 50.65
C LYS A 27 14.94 -4.78 49.74
N ALA A 28 15.02 -4.45 48.44
CA ALA A 28 15.70 -5.26 47.43
C ALA A 28 16.53 -4.42 46.43
N GLY A 29 16.88 -3.18 46.74
CA GLY A 29 17.64 -2.32 45.85
C GLY A 29 16.92 -2.04 44.52
N ILE A 30 17.68 -1.83 43.48
CA ILE A 30 17.16 -1.58 42.12
C ILE A 30 16.33 -2.74 41.59
N ASP A 31 16.69 -3.99 41.94
CA ASP A 31 15.95 -5.17 41.53
C ASP A 31 14.51 -5.23 42.08
N GLY A 32 14.30 -4.63 43.26
CA GLY A 32 12.95 -4.45 43.83
C GLY A 32 12.02 -3.56 43.04
N LEU A 33 12.57 -2.71 42.18
CA LEU A 33 11.81 -1.83 41.28
C LEU A 33 11.49 -2.50 39.96
N ALA A 34 12.11 -3.62 39.63
CA ALA A 34 11.83 -4.37 38.42
C ALA A 34 10.36 -4.82 38.38
N ASN A 35 9.74 -4.73 37.23
CA ASN A 35 8.38 -5.22 37.00
C ASN A 35 8.41 -6.76 37.06
N HIS A 36 7.93 -7.34 38.15
CA HIS A 36 7.70 -8.77 38.19
C HIS A 36 6.57 -9.15 37.21
N PRO A 37 6.81 -10.15 36.34
CA PRO A 37 5.74 -10.65 35.50
C PRO A 37 4.60 -11.18 36.39
N ARG A 38 3.34 -10.91 36.00
CA ARG A 38 2.18 -11.43 36.72
C ARG A 38 2.27 -12.94 36.82
N SER A 39 1.94 -13.52 37.98
CA SER A 39 1.94 -14.97 38.23
C SER A 39 0.98 -15.76 37.33
N ASP A 40 -0.04 -15.07 36.78
CA ASP A 40 -1.01 -15.60 35.82
C ASP A 40 -0.58 -15.42 34.35
N LYS A 41 0.58 -14.76 34.12
CA LYS A 41 1.13 -14.59 32.78
C LYS A 41 1.47 -15.97 32.20
N SER A 42 0.73 -16.35 31.17
CA SER A 42 0.84 -17.63 30.46
C SER A 42 -0.03 -18.79 30.95
N ARG A 43 -0.87 -18.63 31.97
CA ARG A 43 -1.86 -19.66 32.31
C ARG A 43 -3.00 -19.67 31.28
N CYS A 44 -3.31 -20.85 30.77
CA CYS A 44 -4.50 -21.06 29.95
C CYS A 44 -5.62 -21.55 30.91
N HIS A 45 -6.73 -20.86 30.93
CA HIS A 45 -7.87 -21.22 31.78
C HIS A 45 -8.75 -22.34 31.16
N LEU A 46 -8.33 -22.87 29.98
CA LEU A 46 -9.03 -23.99 29.35
C LEU A 46 -8.58 -25.32 29.98
N ALA A 47 -9.49 -26.28 30.12
CA ALA A 47 -9.19 -27.62 30.51
C ALA A 47 -8.20 -28.30 29.54
N SER A 48 -7.35 -29.20 30.00
CA SER A 48 -6.28 -29.82 29.19
C SER A 48 -6.82 -30.52 27.95
N ASP A 49 -7.93 -31.23 28.10
CA ASP A 49 -8.60 -31.98 27.03
C ASP A 49 -9.05 -31.02 25.87
N ILE A 50 -9.59 -29.87 26.23
CA ILE A 50 -9.98 -28.84 25.25
C ILE A 50 -8.74 -28.25 24.57
N GLN A 51 -7.66 -28.00 25.30
CA GLN A 51 -6.43 -27.52 24.73
C GLN A 51 -5.84 -28.50 23.71
N GLU A 52 -5.78 -29.79 24.06
CA GLU A 52 -5.31 -30.86 23.18
C GLU A 52 -6.20 -30.99 21.93
N ALA A 53 -7.52 -30.96 22.10
CA ALA A 53 -8.46 -31.00 20.98
C ALA A 53 -8.25 -29.83 19.99
N ILE A 54 -8.05 -28.61 20.50
CA ILE A 54 -7.76 -27.43 19.66
C ILE A 54 -6.45 -27.63 18.87
N VAL A 55 -5.40 -28.09 19.54
CA VAL A 55 -4.07 -28.33 18.94
C VAL A 55 -4.15 -29.42 17.88
N ASN A 56 -4.79 -30.54 18.16
CA ASN A 56 -4.93 -31.66 17.24
C ASN A 56 -5.73 -31.26 15.99
N ILE A 57 -6.90 -30.62 16.16
CA ILE A 57 -7.70 -30.11 15.05
C ILE A 57 -6.90 -29.15 14.15
N LYS A 58 -5.99 -28.35 14.73
CA LYS A 58 -5.13 -27.44 13.96
C LYS A 58 -3.98 -28.17 13.28
N LYS A 59 -3.40 -29.19 13.90
CA LYS A 59 -2.33 -30.03 13.32
C LYS A 59 -2.84 -30.85 12.15
N ASP A 60 -4.05 -31.43 12.25
CA ASP A 60 -4.69 -32.21 11.18
C ASP A 60 -4.86 -31.38 9.89
N ASN A 61 -5.20 -30.10 10.05
CA ASN A 61 -5.28 -29.20 8.91
C ASN A 61 -4.81 -27.79 9.31
N PRO A 62 -3.54 -27.44 9.03
CA PRO A 62 -2.94 -26.16 9.37
C PRO A 62 -3.63 -24.95 8.74
N SER A 63 -4.39 -25.14 7.66
CA SER A 63 -5.12 -24.05 7.00
C SER A 63 -6.44 -23.70 7.68
N ARG A 64 -6.95 -24.50 8.61
CA ARG A 64 -8.21 -24.22 9.32
C ARG A 64 -8.17 -22.89 10.05
N SER A 65 -9.25 -22.09 9.86
CA SER A 65 -9.41 -20.84 10.61
C SER A 65 -9.80 -21.12 12.06
N ILE A 66 -9.49 -20.16 12.96
CA ILE A 66 -9.87 -20.26 14.38
C ILE A 66 -11.40 -20.41 14.52
N ASN A 67 -12.17 -19.70 13.73
CA ASN A 67 -13.63 -19.79 13.76
C ASN A 67 -14.12 -21.19 13.36
N THR A 68 -13.45 -21.84 12.39
CA THR A 68 -13.75 -23.22 11.99
C THR A 68 -13.44 -24.20 13.11
N ILE A 69 -12.33 -24.00 13.82
CA ILE A 69 -11.95 -24.85 14.97
C ILE A 69 -12.99 -24.73 16.07
N ILE A 70 -13.42 -23.51 16.43
CA ILE A 70 -14.46 -23.27 17.45
C ILE A 70 -15.76 -23.98 17.05
N LYS A 71 -16.23 -23.80 15.80
CA LYS A 71 -17.46 -24.44 15.31
C LYS A 71 -17.37 -25.98 15.34
N LEU A 72 -16.23 -26.56 15.00
CA LEU A 72 -16.04 -28.00 15.06
C LEU A 72 -16.17 -28.54 16.49
N LEU A 73 -15.53 -27.88 17.47
CA LEU A 73 -15.58 -28.27 18.88
C LEU A 73 -17.02 -28.13 19.44
N GLU A 74 -17.74 -27.08 19.04
CA GLU A 74 -19.16 -26.89 19.41
C GLU A 74 -20.04 -27.97 18.79
N THR A 75 -19.82 -28.35 17.53
CA THR A 75 -20.58 -29.39 16.82
C THR A 75 -20.31 -30.77 17.38
N GLN A 76 -19.08 -31.03 17.81
CA GLN A 76 -18.68 -32.30 18.45
C GLN A 76 -19.13 -32.39 19.92
N GLY A 77 -19.74 -31.35 20.46
CA GLY A 77 -20.19 -31.31 21.87
C GLY A 77 -19.06 -31.23 22.89
N VAL A 78 -17.80 -31.00 22.45
CA VAL A 78 -16.63 -30.86 23.34
C VAL A 78 -16.72 -29.55 24.14
N VAL A 79 -17.34 -28.53 23.58
CA VAL A 79 -17.51 -27.23 24.23
C VAL A 79 -18.93 -26.70 23.98
N ALA A 80 -19.51 -26.04 24.99
CA ALA A 80 -20.80 -25.39 24.82
C ALA A 80 -20.71 -24.19 23.86
N LYS A 81 -21.81 -23.90 23.16
CA LYS A 81 -21.83 -22.77 22.21
C LYS A 81 -21.46 -21.45 22.89
N ASN A 82 -20.66 -20.65 22.18
CA ASN A 82 -20.21 -19.31 22.62
C ASN A 82 -19.35 -19.28 23.89
N THR A 83 -18.78 -20.38 24.35
CA THR A 83 -17.89 -20.41 25.53
C THR A 83 -16.44 -20.13 25.17
N LEU A 84 -15.99 -20.47 23.94
CA LEU A 84 -14.62 -20.25 23.48
C LEU A 84 -14.48 -18.89 22.77
N SER A 85 -13.66 -18.01 23.33
CA SER A 85 -13.32 -16.77 22.65
C SER A 85 -12.20 -17.02 21.62
N ARG A 86 -12.30 -16.32 20.47
CA ARG A 86 -11.28 -16.34 19.42
C ARG A 86 -9.90 -15.97 19.94
N SER A 87 -9.81 -15.00 20.85
CA SER A 87 -8.55 -14.54 21.46
C SER A 87 -7.88 -15.59 22.33
N THR A 88 -8.67 -16.43 23.05
CA THR A 88 -8.15 -17.53 23.85
C THR A 88 -7.57 -18.63 22.98
N VAL A 89 -8.29 -19.05 21.93
CA VAL A 89 -7.81 -20.04 20.96
C VAL A 89 -6.56 -19.54 20.23
N HIS A 90 -6.54 -18.28 19.81
CA HIS A 90 -5.37 -17.68 19.16
C HIS A 90 -4.13 -17.72 20.06
N ARG A 91 -4.26 -17.32 21.34
CA ARG A 91 -3.17 -17.36 22.31
C ARG A 91 -2.65 -18.76 22.54
N LEU A 92 -3.55 -19.75 22.64
CA LEU A 92 -3.16 -21.16 22.76
C LEU A 92 -2.36 -21.63 21.54
N LEU A 93 -2.89 -21.42 20.33
CA LEU A 93 -2.23 -21.81 19.09
C LEU A 93 -0.88 -21.10 18.90
N SER A 94 -0.78 -19.83 19.34
CA SER A 94 0.50 -19.09 19.28
C SER A 94 1.57 -19.69 20.19
N ARG A 95 1.19 -20.24 21.35
CA ARG A 95 2.13 -20.93 22.26
C ARG A 95 2.67 -22.23 21.67
N HIS A 96 1.86 -22.90 20.86
CA HIS A 96 2.25 -24.15 20.18
C HIS A 96 2.84 -23.91 18.79
N ASP A 97 3.19 -22.67 18.43
CA ASP A 97 3.68 -22.28 17.09
C ASP A 97 2.74 -22.67 15.94
N LEU A 98 1.46 -22.83 16.24
CA LEU A 98 0.42 -23.21 15.29
C LEU A 98 -0.45 -22.03 14.85
N SER A 99 -0.13 -20.80 15.26
CA SER A 99 -0.83 -19.62 14.73
C SER A 99 -0.52 -19.46 13.23
N ARG A 100 -1.47 -18.96 12.46
CA ARG A 100 -1.28 -18.71 11.02
C ARG A 100 -0.03 -17.88 10.72
N ARG A 101 0.36 -17.02 11.66
CA ARG A 101 1.56 -16.19 11.55
C ARG A 101 2.84 -17.00 11.69
N CYS A 102 2.88 -17.97 12.62
CA CYS A 102 4.04 -18.82 12.83
C CYS A 102 4.18 -19.88 11.72
N VAL A 103 3.08 -20.47 11.25
CA VAL A 103 3.10 -21.43 10.13
C VAL A 103 3.62 -20.76 8.87
N ASN A 104 3.16 -19.54 8.56
CA ASN A 104 3.67 -18.78 7.42
C ASN A 104 5.13 -18.35 7.60
N SER A 105 5.64 -18.21 8.83
CA SER A 105 7.04 -17.83 9.07
C SER A 105 8.01 -19.01 8.87
N LYS A 106 7.57 -20.25 9.06
CA LYS A 106 8.39 -21.45 8.82
C LYS A 106 8.54 -21.80 7.33
N GLU A 107 7.55 -21.42 6.51
CA GLU A 107 7.59 -21.52 5.05
C GLU A 107 7.87 -20.18 4.38
N ALA A 108 8.11 -19.14 5.15
CA ALA A 108 8.51 -17.86 4.59
C ALA A 108 9.89 -18.03 3.94
N ILE A 109 9.86 -18.42 2.65
CA ILE A 109 10.87 -17.92 1.73
C ILE A 109 11.10 -16.49 2.15
N GLU A 110 12.34 -16.11 2.47
CA GLU A 110 12.70 -14.72 2.79
C GLU A 110 12.12 -13.81 1.69
N ARG A 111 10.92 -13.33 1.95
CA ARG A 111 10.23 -12.40 1.06
C ARG A 111 10.87 -11.06 1.31
N ARG A 112 12.09 -10.89 0.82
CA ARG A 112 12.75 -9.60 0.81
C ARG A 112 11.81 -8.64 0.11
N ALA A 113 11.37 -7.62 0.83
CA ALA A 113 10.64 -6.54 0.21
C ALA A 113 11.56 -5.98 -0.89
N PHE A 114 11.20 -6.26 -2.15
CA PHE A 114 11.95 -5.69 -3.27
C PHE A 114 11.84 -4.17 -3.16
N GLU A 115 12.96 -3.51 -3.11
CA GLU A 115 13.08 -2.06 -3.11
C GLU A 115 14.14 -1.67 -4.12
N ALA A 116 13.78 -0.78 -5.04
CA ALA A 116 14.73 -0.23 -6.00
C ALA A 116 15.81 0.56 -5.25
N GLU A 117 17.03 0.48 -5.72
CA GLU A 117 18.17 1.13 -5.09
C GLU A 117 18.10 2.64 -5.23
N TYR A 118 17.78 3.12 -6.45
CA TYR A 118 17.72 4.54 -6.79
C TYR A 118 16.38 4.94 -7.38
N ALA A 119 16.02 6.21 -7.21
CA ALA A 119 14.90 6.81 -7.89
C ALA A 119 15.05 6.68 -9.41
N GLY A 120 13.96 6.41 -10.13
CA GLY A 120 13.97 6.16 -11.57
C GLY A 120 14.34 4.72 -11.97
N ASP A 121 14.80 3.86 -11.07
CA ASP A 121 15.06 2.45 -11.40
C ASP A 121 13.79 1.66 -11.68
N LEU A 122 12.73 1.94 -10.92
CA LEU A 122 11.45 1.27 -11.04
C LEU A 122 10.29 2.19 -10.68
N TRP A 123 9.35 2.33 -11.58
CA TRP A 123 8.06 2.94 -11.30
C TRP A 123 6.94 1.89 -11.24
N TYR A 124 5.93 2.16 -10.43
CA TYR A 124 4.69 1.40 -10.36
C TYR A 124 3.55 2.19 -10.95
N GLY A 125 2.71 1.55 -11.76
CA GLY A 125 1.45 2.09 -12.24
C GLY A 125 0.26 1.29 -11.74
N ASP A 126 -0.79 1.95 -11.25
CA ASP A 126 -2.03 1.30 -10.84
C ASP A 126 -3.22 2.26 -10.97
N VAL A 127 -4.41 1.68 -11.07
CA VAL A 127 -5.68 2.42 -11.15
C VAL A 127 -6.53 2.15 -9.92
N MET A 128 -6.98 3.21 -9.27
CA MET A 128 -7.92 3.14 -8.16
C MET A 128 -9.29 3.68 -8.59
N HIS A 129 -10.36 2.99 -8.21
CA HIS A 129 -11.71 3.52 -8.33
C HIS A 129 -11.90 4.71 -7.39
N GLY A 130 -12.15 5.89 -7.96
CA GLY A 130 -12.37 7.14 -7.24
C GLY A 130 -13.84 7.39 -6.89
N PRO A 131 -14.15 8.59 -6.39
CA PRO A 131 -15.50 9.00 -6.04
C PRO A 131 -16.37 9.21 -7.28
N ARG A 132 -17.63 9.56 -7.07
CA ARG A 132 -18.49 10.13 -8.10
C ARG A 132 -18.51 11.65 -7.94
N ILE A 133 -18.37 12.37 -9.03
CA ILE A 133 -18.40 13.84 -9.06
C ILE A 133 -19.57 14.33 -9.91
N GLN A 134 -20.12 15.48 -9.55
CA GLN A 134 -21.14 16.14 -10.33
C GLN A 134 -20.50 16.76 -11.57
N THR A 135 -21.06 16.49 -12.73
CA THR A 135 -20.66 17.09 -14.00
C THR A 135 -21.86 17.73 -14.67
N LYS A 136 -21.63 18.50 -15.73
CA LYS A 136 -22.72 19.08 -16.56
C LYS A 136 -23.67 18.01 -17.13
N HIS A 137 -23.21 16.75 -17.22
CA HIS A 137 -23.98 15.62 -17.75
C HIS A 137 -24.43 14.64 -16.65
N GLY A 138 -24.50 15.09 -15.37
CA GLY A 138 -24.89 14.30 -14.23
C GLY A 138 -23.72 13.71 -13.44
N LEU A 139 -24.05 12.81 -12.53
CA LEU A 139 -23.09 12.20 -11.61
C LEU A 139 -22.25 11.14 -12.33
N LYS A 140 -20.94 11.37 -12.47
CA LYS A 140 -20.01 10.46 -13.12
C LYS A 140 -18.97 9.91 -12.15
N LYS A 141 -18.66 8.62 -12.24
CA LYS A 141 -17.56 7.98 -11.55
C LYS A 141 -16.24 8.40 -12.17
N VAL A 142 -15.22 8.60 -11.34
CA VAL A 142 -13.85 8.84 -11.80
C VAL A 142 -12.92 7.72 -11.34
N TYR A 143 -11.81 7.59 -12.04
CA TYR A 143 -10.75 6.61 -11.80
C TYR A 143 -9.46 7.36 -11.60
N LEU A 144 -8.71 7.00 -10.57
CA LEU A 144 -7.41 7.61 -10.32
C LEU A 144 -6.32 6.72 -10.90
N VAL A 145 -5.64 7.21 -11.90
CA VAL A 145 -4.41 6.60 -12.43
C VAL A 145 -3.23 7.20 -11.68
N SER A 146 -2.36 6.37 -11.10
CA SER A 146 -1.19 6.83 -10.35
C SER A 146 0.07 6.16 -10.82
N ILE A 147 1.16 6.93 -10.92
CA ILE A 147 2.51 6.44 -11.17
C ILE A 147 3.39 6.89 -10.02
N MET A 148 4.04 5.92 -9.36
CA MET A 148 4.87 6.12 -8.17
C MET A 148 6.26 5.56 -8.38
N ASP A 149 7.27 6.29 -7.96
CA ASP A 149 8.64 5.81 -7.89
C ASP A 149 8.85 4.86 -6.70
N ASP A 150 9.48 3.73 -6.95
CA ASP A 150 9.66 2.68 -5.95
C ASP A 150 10.59 3.07 -4.81
N ALA A 151 11.74 3.65 -5.11
CA ALA A 151 12.77 3.97 -4.12
C ALA A 151 12.36 5.14 -3.22
N SER A 152 11.86 6.21 -3.82
CA SER A 152 11.54 7.44 -3.11
C SER A 152 10.10 7.51 -2.57
N ARG A 153 9.18 6.66 -3.06
CA ARG A 153 7.73 6.75 -2.79
C ARG A 153 7.10 8.01 -3.38
N LEU A 154 7.83 8.77 -4.17
CA LEU A 154 7.34 9.97 -4.82
C LEU A 154 6.28 9.60 -5.87
N ILE A 155 5.20 10.36 -5.90
CA ILE A 155 4.18 10.23 -6.94
C ILE A 155 4.67 11.02 -8.16
N CYS A 156 5.11 10.29 -9.19
CA CYS A 156 5.61 10.91 -10.41
C CYS A 156 4.52 11.72 -11.10
N HIS A 157 3.34 11.14 -11.23
CA HIS A 157 2.09 11.82 -11.57
C HIS A 157 0.90 11.00 -11.13
N SER A 158 -0.22 11.67 -10.86
CA SER A 158 -1.50 11.04 -10.57
C SER A 158 -2.62 11.94 -11.06
N CYS A 159 -3.64 11.35 -11.68
CA CYS A 159 -4.73 12.10 -12.27
C CYS A 159 -6.04 11.33 -12.20
N PHE A 160 -7.13 12.01 -11.85
CA PHE A 160 -8.48 11.46 -12.00
C PHE A 160 -8.90 11.54 -13.47
N CYS A 161 -9.36 10.45 -14.02
CA CYS A 161 -9.88 10.30 -15.38
C CYS A 161 -11.33 9.78 -15.31
N PHE A 162 -12.09 9.97 -16.39
CA PHE A 162 -13.45 9.44 -16.48
C PHE A 162 -13.50 7.95 -16.85
N ASP A 163 -12.38 7.40 -17.28
CA ASP A 163 -12.24 6.00 -17.66
C ASP A 163 -10.88 5.44 -17.22
N GLU A 164 -10.74 4.13 -17.33
CA GLU A 164 -9.49 3.39 -17.06
C GLU A 164 -8.92 2.79 -18.36
N THR A 165 -9.02 3.51 -19.47
CA THR A 165 -8.53 3.09 -20.77
C THR A 165 -7.01 3.23 -20.88
N ALA A 166 -6.45 2.60 -21.92
CA ALA A 166 -5.03 2.76 -22.25
C ALA A 166 -4.67 4.24 -22.48
N LEU A 167 -5.54 5.01 -23.11
CA LEU A 167 -5.34 6.45 -23.35
C LEU A 167 -5.18 7.24 -22.06
N SER A 168 -6.02 7.00 -21.06
CA SER A 168 -5.91 7.63 -19.75
C SER A 168 -4.59 7.30 -19.05
N ILE A 169 -4.14 6.04 -19.15
CA ILE A 169 -2.85 5.60 -18.60
C ILE A 169 -1.67 6.27 -19.32
N GLU A 170 -1.73 6.31 -20.64
CA GLU A 170 -0.70 6.93 -21.48
C GLU A 170 -0.58 8.43 -21.22
N TYR A 171 -1.70 9.12 -21.05
CA TYR A 171 -1.73 10.53 -20.66
C TYR A 171 -1.00 10.76 -19.33
N VAL A 172 -1.33 9.97 -18.31
CA VAL A 172 -0.70 10.08 -16.98
C VAL A 172 0.78 9.70 -17.04
N LEU A 173 1.16 8.71 -17.86
CA LEU A 173 2.56 8.32 -18.07
C LEU A 173 3.34 9.45 -18.73
N LYS A 174 2.79 10.09 -19.76
CA LYS A 174 3.43 11.22 -20.44
C LYS A 174 3.74 12.35 -19.46
N ASP A 175 2.76 12.74 -18.64
CA ASP A 175 2.94 13.79 -17.64
C ASP A 175 3.94 13.41 -16.56
N ALA A 176 3.96 12.13 -16.15
CA ALA A 176 4.96 11.62 -15.23
C ALA A 176 6.38 11.73 -15.79
N LEU A 177 6.56 11.35 -17.06
CA LEU A 177 7.85 11.44 -17.75
C LEU A 177 8.33 12.88 -17.86
N LEU A 178 7.45 13.80 -18.27
CA LEU A 178 7.78 15.23 -18.38
C LEU A 178 8.20 15.84 -17.04
N LYS A 179 7.64 15.37 -15.93
CA LYS A 179 7.93 15.91 -14.59
C LYS A 179 9.16 15.28 -13.94
N ARG A 180 9.42 14.00 -14.20
CA ARG A 180 10.34 13.19 -13.38
C ARG A 180 11.38 12.41 -14.20
N GLY A 181 11.45 12.62 -15.51
CA GLY A 181 12.40 11.91 -16.39
C GLY A 181 11.96 10.49 -16.77
N LEU A 182 12.89 9.68 -17.24
CA LEU A 182 12.63 8.33 -17.76
C LEU A 182 12.96 7.26 -16.72
N PRO A 183 12.00 6.37 -16.35
CA PRO A 183 12.31 5.22 -15.52
C PRO A 183 12.98 4.12 -16.35
N LYS A 184 13.86 3.34 -15.73
CA LYS A 184 14.41 2.13 -16.36
C LYS A 184 13.35 1.04 -16.54
N LYS A 185 12.41 0.94 -15.58
CA LYS A 185 11.36 -0.08 -15.54
C LYS A 185 10.03 0.54 -15.11
N LEU A 186 8.96 0.05 -15.70
CA LEU A 186 7.58 0.36 -15.28
C LEU A 186 6.86 -0.95 -14.98
N MET A 187 6.43 -1.15 -13.74
CA MET A 187 5.67 -2.31 -13.31
C MET A 187 4.19 -1.94 -13.17
N VAL A 188 3.35 -2.72 -13.83
CA VAL A 188 1.91 -2.51 -13.88
C VAL A 188 1.17 -3.83 -13.62
N ASP A 189 -0.13 -3.77 -13.49
CA ASP A 189 -0.94 -4.97 -13.39
C ASP A 189 -1.18 -5.65 -14.76
N ASN A 190 -1.89 -6.78 -14.74
CA ASN A 190 -2.26 -7.53 -15.93
C ASN A 190 -3.57 -7.06 -16.57
N GLY A 191 -4.09 -5.88 -16.19
CA GLY A 191 -5.32 -5.34 -16.74
C GLY A 191 -5.26 -5.10 -18.25
N PRO A 192 -6.40 -5.16 -18.97
CA PRO A 192 -6.44 -5.01 -20.42
C PRO A 192 -5.82 -3.69 -20.91
N ALA A 193 -6.04 -2.60 -20.19
CA ALA A 193 -5.51 -1.29 -20.53
C ALA A 193 -3.97 -1.26 -20.49
N TYR A 194 -3.36 -1.91 -19.52
CA TYR A 194 -1.90 -2.02 -19.40
C TYR A 194 -1.29 -3.01 -20.43
N ARG A 195 -2.08 -3.93 -20.96
CA ARG A 195 -1.65 -4.86 -22.02
C ARG A 195 -1.86 -4.33 -23.43
N SER A 196 -2.27 -3.08 -23.58
CA SER A 196 -2.46 -2.47 -24.89
C SER A 196 -1.16 -2.47 -25.70
N ALA A 197 -1.27 -2.76 -27.01
CA ALA A 197 -0.14 -2.69 -27.93
C ALA A 197 0.44 -1.26 -28.00
N SER A 198 -0.39 -0.25 -27.77
CA SER A 198 -0.02 1.15 -27.72
C SER A 198 0.96 1.44 -26.57
N LEU A 199 0.58 1.11 -25.32
CA LEU A 199 1.45 1.30 -24.17
C LEU A 199 2.77 0.53 -24.28
N GLN A 200 2.70 -0.75 -24.76
CA GLN A 200 3.90 -1.54 -25.01
C GLN A 200 4.81 -0.86 -26.05
N GLY A 201 4.23 -0.33 -27.14
CA GLY A 201 4.95 0.39 -28.16
C GLY A 201 5.60 1.69 -27.66
N ILE A 202 4.92 2.45 -26.80
CA ILE A 202 5.44 3.66 -26.15
C ILE A 202 6.64 3.29 -25.26
N CYS A 203 6.48 2.32 -24.36
CA CYS A 203 7.56 1.86 -23.49
C CYS A 203 8.79 1.37 -24.28
N ALA A 204 8.56 0.61 -25.36
CA ALA A 204 9.64 0.11 -26.20
C ALA A 204 10.40 1.26 -26.90
N ARG A 205 9.70 2.24 -27.46
CA ARG A 205 10.31 3.42 -28.10
C ARG A 205 11.13 4.27 -27.12
N LEU A 206 10.64 4.39 -25.88
CA LEU A 206 11.31 5.13 -24.80
C LEU A 206 12.36 4.29 -24.05
N LYS A 207 12.59 3.04 -24.48
CA LYS A 207 13.49 2.06 -23.83
C LYS A 207 13.14 1.78 -22.35
N ILE A 208 11.89 1.93 -21.98
CA ILE A 208 11.35 1.58 -20.67
C ILE A 208 10.99 0.10 -20.66
N ARG A 209 11.57 -0.67 -19.73
CA ARG A 209 11.21 -2.09 -19.58
C ARG A 209 9.86 -2.23 -18.88
N LEU A 210 8.82 -2.58 -19.64
CA LEU A 210 7.49 -2.82 -19.09
C LEU A 210 7.45 -4.19 -18.41
N LEU A 211 7.03 -4.23 -17.16
CA LEU A 211 6.92 -5.43 -16.32
C LEU A 211 5.47 -5.60 -15.86
N TYR A 212 5.02 -6.84 -15.81
CA TYR A 212 3.69 -7.17 -15.30
C TYR A 212 3.79 -7.87 -13.95
N SER A 213 2.99 -7.45 -12.99
CA SER A 213 2.91 -8.11 -11.68
C SER A 213 2.41 -9.55 -11.85
N ARG A 214 3.03 -10.51 -11.15
CA ARG A 214 2.56 -11.87 -11.17
C ARG A 214 1.20 -11.98 -10.48
N PRO A 215 0.27 -12.79 -11.01
CA PRO A 215 -0.98 -13.09 -10.34
C PRO A 215 -0.69 -13.62 -8.93
N TYR A 216 -1.49 -13.19 -7.94
CA TYR A 216 -1.40 -13.61 -6.54
C TYR A 216 -0.11 -13.23 -5.78
N GLU A 217 0.73 -12.35 -6.30
CA GLU A 217 1.85 -11.74 -5.55
C GLU A 217 1.49 -10.31 -5.08
N PRO A 218 0.80 -10.14 -3.94
CA PRO A 218 0.32 -8.84 -3.46
C PRO A 218 1.46 -7.90 -3.05
N GLN A 219 2.67 -8.41 -2.92
CA GLN A 219 3.82 -7.62 -2.43
C GLN A 219 4.26 -6.54 -3.40
N SER A 220 4.15 -6.79 -4.70
CA SER A 220 4.49 -5.81 -5.74
C SER A 220 3.56 -4.60 -5.72
N LYS A 221 2.34 -4.73 -5.19
CA LYS A 221 1.34 -3.66 -5.14
C LYS A 221 1.17 -3.00 -3.77
N GLY A 222 1.74 -3.57 -2.70
CA GLY A 222 1.55 -3.08 -1.33
C GLY A 222 1.95 -1.61 -1.13
N LYS A 223 2.86 -1.09 -1.95
CA LYS A 223 3.29 0.31 -1.92
C LYS A 223 2.21 1.23 -2.48
N LEU A 224 1.64 0.90 -3.66
CA LEU A 224 0.53 1.66 -4.25
C LEU A 224 -0.78 1.48 -3.46
N GLU A 225 -1.04 0.30 -2.89
CA GLU A 225 -2.19 0.12 -1.99
C GLU A 225 -2.10 1.03 -0.76
N ARG A 226 -0.90 1.22 -0.20
CA ARG A 226 -0.66 2.17 0.90
C ARG A 226 -0.87 3.61 0.44
N TRP A 227 -0.38 3.99 -0.74
CA TRP A 227 -0.63 5.29 -1.36
C TRP A 227 -2.14 5.54 -1.51
N HIS A 228 -2.86 4.61 -2.12
CA HIS A 228 -4.31 4.73 -2.32
C HIS A 228 -5.07 4.84 -0.99
N ARG A 229 -4.61 4.14 0.06
CA ARG A 229 -5.17 4.28 1.40
C ARG A 229 -4.92 5.65 1.98
N THR A 230 -3.67 6.14 1.92
CA THR A 230 -3.31 7.48 2.39
C THR A 230 -4.13 8.56 1.68
N LEU A 231 -4.29 8.45 0.37
CA LEU A 231 -5.10 9.36 -0.41
C LEU A 231 -6.58 9.34 0.01
N ARG A 232 -7.15 8.15 0.25
CA ARG A 232 -8.55 8.07 0.74
C ARG A 232 -8.70 8.70 2.13
N GLU A 233 -7.78 8.42 3.03
CA GLU A 233 -7.86 8.84 4.43
C GLU A 233 -7.54 10.33 4.62
N GLN A 234 -6.63 10.90 3.83
CA GLN A 234 -6.13 12.26 4.05
C GLN A 234 -6.56 13.28 3.00
N PHE A 235 -6.92 12.85 1.80
CA PHE A 235 -7.35 13.74 0.73
C PHE A 235 -8.85 13.60 0.45
N LEU A 236 -9.31 12.39 0.11
CA LEU A 236 -10.72 12.20 -0.28
C LEU A 236 -11.69 12.40 0.89
N SER A 237 -11.29 12.06 2.13
CA SER A 237 -12.11 12.27 3.33
C SER A 237 -12.37 13.75 3.63
N GLU A 238 -11.45 14.63 3.24
CA GLU A 238 -11.55 16.08 3.46
C GLU A 238 -12.21 16.84 2.31
N LEU A 239 -12.53 16.14 1.21
CA LEU A 239 -13.17 16.76 0.06
C LEU A 239 -14.69 16.91 0.28
N ILE A 240 -15.17 18.13 0.11
CA ILE A 240 -16.60 18.40 -0.05
C ILE A 240 -16.92 18.23 -1.54
N LEU A 241 -17.37 17.00 -1.90
CA LEU A 241 -17.56 16.62 -3.32
C LEU A 241 -18.59 17.49 -4.03
N GLU A 242 -19.61 18.01 -3.32
CA GLU A 242 -20.64 18.92 -3.90
C GLU A 242 -20.04 20.25 -4.36
N LYS A 243 -18.89 20.65 -3.83
CA LYS A 243 -18.18 21.88 -4.23
C LYS A 243 -17.21 21.66 -5.40
N ILE A 244 -17.12 20.43 -5.91
CA ILE A 244 -16.26 20.10 -7.06
C ILE A 244 -17.10 20.22 -8.32
N GLN A 245 -16.81 21.23 -9.13
CA GLN A 245 -17.60 21.56 -10.31
C GLN A 245 -17.25 20.71 -11.53
N ASP A 246 -15.99 20.26 -11.61
CA ASP A 246 -15.48 19.45 -12.72
C ASP A 246 -14.24 18.63 -12.31
N ILE A 247 -13.79 17.79 -13.23
CA ILE A 247 -12.62 16.92 -13.01
C ILE A 247 -11.30 17.71 -12.96
N GLN A 248 -11.23 18.86 -13.63
CA GLN A 248 -10.06 19.73 -13.64
C GLN A 248 -9.85 20.33 -12.24
N ALA A 249 -10.92 20.83 -11.62
CA ALA A 249 -10.88 21.34 -10.25
C ALA A 249 -10.49 20.25 -9.23
N LEU A 250 -10.95 19.02 -9.44
CA LEU A 250 -10.54 17.87 -8.61
C LEU A 250 -9.05 17.59 -8.76
N ASN A 251 -8.54 17.53 -9.99
CA ASN A 251 -7.15 17.28 -10.29
C ASN A 251 -6.23 18.40 -9.80
N ALA A 252 -6.60 19.65 -9.93
CA ALA A 252 -5.82 20.77 -9.41
C ALA A 252 -5.63 20.67 -7.88
N ARG A 253 -6.69 20.31 -7.15
CA ARG A 253 -6.60 20.06 -5.69
C ARG A 253 -5.73 18.85 -5.36
N LEU A 254 -5.87 17.75 -6.13
CA LEU A 254 -5.05 16.54 -5.97
C LEU A 254 -3.58 16.89 -6.15
N TRP A 255 -3.20 17.59 -7.21
CA TRP A 255 -1.80 17.92 -7.49
C TRP A 255 -1.23 18.87 -6.43
N THR A 256 -2.00 19.86 -5.97
CA THR A 256 -1.59 20.72 -4.86
C THR A 256 -1.35 19.91 -3.59
N TRP A 257 -2.25 18.98 -3.24
CA TRP A 257 -2.11 18.13 -2.07
C TRP A 257 -0.90 17.19 -2.18
N ILE A 258 -0.67 16.58 -3.36
CA ILE A 258 0.49 15.71 -3.60
C ILE A 258 1.79 16.50 -3.41
N GLU A 259 1.95 17.64 -4.09
CA GLU A 259 3.21 18.39 -4.11
C GLU A 259 3.48 19.10 -2.78
N ARG A 260 2.44 19.63 -2.09
CA ARG A 260 2.62 20.45 -0.87
C ARG A 260 2.46 19.69 0.44
N ILE A 261 1.81 18.54 0.41
CA ILE A 261 1.55 17.78 1.63
C ILE A 261 2.19 16.40 1.56
N TYR A 262 1.82 15.58 0.58
CA TYR A 262 2.32 14.20 0.54
C TYR A 262 3.84 14.14 0.31
N HIS A 263 4.36 14.88 -0.65
CA HIS A 263 5.79 14.87 -0.98
C HIS A 263 6.68 15.47 0.11
N ASP A 264 6.15 16.40 0.92
CA ASP A 264 6.87 17.07 2.01
C ASP A 264 6.65 16.41 3.38
N THR A 265 5.79 15.40 3.47
CA THR A 265 5.58 14.64 4.71
C THR A 265 6.56 13.49 4.83
N THR A 266 7.16 13.31 6.02
CA THR A 266 8.07 12.20 6.28
C THR A 266 7.38 10.85 6.05
N HIS A 267 8.05 9.94 5.34
CA HIS A 267 7.46 8.65 4.98
C HIS A 267 8.06 7.52 5.82
N SER A 268 7.22 6.80 6.55
CA SER A 268 7.61 5.77 7.53
C SER A 268 8.43 4.60 6.96
N SER A 269 8.44 4.40 5.64
CA SER A 269 9.24 3.36 4.98
C SER A 269 10.60 3.88 4.51
N LEU A 270 10.84 5.18 4.52
CA LEU A 270 12.12 5.77 4.13
C LEU A 270 13.04 5.84 5.33
N LYS A 271 14.33 5.57 5.09
CA LYS A 271 15.37 5.71 6.12
C LYS A 271 15.53 7.18 6.53
N ASN A 272 16.04 7.42 7.72
CA ASN A 272 16.35 8.75 8.23
C ASN A 272 15.16 9.74 8.27
N SER A 273 13.93 9.22 8.32
CA SER A 273 12.71 10.05 8.30
C SER A 273 12.64 11.03 7.11
N LEU A 274 13.16 10.62 5.96
CA LEU A 274 13.13 11.42 4.75
C LEU A 274 11.69 11.59 4.23
N THR A 275 11.46 12.70 3.55
CA THR A 275 10.27 12.90 2.73
C THR A 275 10.47 12.27 1.34
N PRO A 276 9.40 11.91 0.62
CA PRO A 276 9.51 11.43 -0.75
C PRO A 276 10.31 12.36 -1.67
N GLN A 277 10.14 13.66 -1.52
CA GLN A 277 10.84 14.66 -2.30
C GLN A 277 12.34 14.70 -1.97
N GLN A 278 12.71 14.68 -0.68
CA GLN A 278 14.11 14.65 -0.27
C GLN A 278 14.81 13.40 -0.80
N ARG A 279 14.18 12.22 -0.63
CA ARG A 279 14.74 10.96 -1.13
C ARG A 279 14.93 10.96 -2.65
N TYR A 280 13.96 11.51 -3.40
CA TYR A 280 14.06 11.63 -4.85
C TYR A 280 15.21 12.57 -5.26
N HIS A 281 15.40 13.68 -4.54
CA HIS A 281 16.49 14.63 -4.81
C HIS A 281 17.87 14.06 -4.52
N GLU A 282 18.03 13.23 -3.48
CA GLU A 282 19.29 12.52 -3.22
C GLU A 282 19.73 11.65 -4.41
N ASP A 283 18.76 11.07 -5.12
CA ASP A 283 19.01 10.17 -6.24
C ASP A 283 18.95 10.87 -7.61
N LEU A 284 18.85 12.19 -7.67
CA LEU A 284 18.61 12.91 -8.93
C LEU A 284 19.66 12.62 -10.01
N LEU A 285 20.90 12.36 -9.61
CA LEU A 285 21.99 11.99 -10.53
C LEU A 285 21.80 10.60 -11.18
N HIS A 286 20.98 9.75 -10.60
CA HIS A 286 20.65 8.41 -11.12
C HIS A 286 19.41 8.42 -12.02
N VAL A 287 18.60 9.48 -11.95
CA VAL A 287 17.41 9.64 -12.78
C VAL A 287 17.83 9.99 -14.20
N GLN A 288 17.36 9.22 -15.17
CA GLN A 288 17.60 9.51 -16.57
C GLN A 288 16.77 10.72 -17.02
N PRO A 289 17.40 11.82 -17.44
CA PRO A 289 16.67 13.00 -17.89
C PRO A 289 15.97 12.74 -19.22
N LEU A 290 14.99 13.54 -19.54
CA LEU A 290 14.25 13.44 -20.79
C LEU A 290 14.99 14.07 -21.97
N ASP A 291 15.87 15.05 -21.69
CA ASP A 291 16.73 15.76 -22.66
C ASP A 291 15.99 16.16 -23.96
N ALA A 292 16.60 15.83 -25.10
CA ALA A 292 16.02 16.11 -26.43
C ALA A 292 14.67 15.42 -26.69
N ILE A 293 14.32 14.36 -25.95
CA ILE A 293 13.04 13.68 -26.09
C ILE A 293 11.90 14.57 -25.63
N ALA A 294 12.13 15.49 -24.69
CA ALA A 294 11.10 16.36 -24.13
C ALA A 294 10.39 17.20 -25.19
N THR A 295 11.11 17.69 -26.18
CA THR A 295 10.55 18.53 -27.27
C THR A 295 9.68 17.75 -28.25
N HIS A 296 9.92 16.44 -28.37
CA HIS A 296 9.24 15.55 -29.31
C HIS A 296 8.50 14.42 -28.62
N ILE A 297 8.21 14.57 -27.33
CA ILE A 297 7.60 13.47 -26.54
C ILE A 297 6.27 13.00 -27.14
N ASP A 298 5.50 13.89 -27.77
CA ASP A 298 4.23 13.58 -28.40
C ASP A 298 4.35 12.50 -29.47
N GLU A 299 5.44 12.50 -30.23
CA GLU A 299 5.67 11.53 -31.30
C GLU A 299 5.79 10.08 -30.75
N TYR A 300 6.29 9.94 -29.53
CA TYR A 300 6.36 8.64 -28.84
C TYR A 300 5.01 8.12 -28.41
N PHE A 301 4.01 9.01 -28.28
CA PHE A 301 2.64 8.70 -27.87
C PHE A 301 1.67 8.62 -29.06
N TYR A 302 2.12 8.80 -30.31
CA TYR A 302 1.28 8.63 -31.48
C TYR A 302 0.87 7.14 -31.65
N HIS A 303 -0.42 6.95 -31.88
CA HIS A 303 -1.00 5.65 -32.15
C HIS A 303 -0.82 5.27 -33.60
N ARG A 304 -0.34 4.04 -33.86
CA ARG A 304 -0.27 3.50 -35.22
C ARG A 304 -1.57 2.84 -35.58
N VAL A 305 -2.22 3.35 -36.62
CA VAL A 305 -3.45 2.78 -37.16
C VAL A 305 -3.13 2.14 -38.51
N LYS A 306 -3.41 0.84 -38.66
CA LYS A 306 -3.32 0.17 -39.96
C LYS A 306 -4.60 0.47 -40.76
N ARG A 307 -4.44 0.89 -42.01
CA ARG A 307 -5.53 1.12 -42.96
C ARG A 307 -5.22 0.41 -44.24
N CYS A 308 -6.28 -0.04 -44.93
CA CYS A 308 -6.16 -0.58 -46.27
C CYS A 308 -6.28 0.57 -47.27
N VAL A 309 -5.35 0.64 -48.21
CA VAL A 309 -5.45 1.54 -49.35
C VAL A 309 -6.53 0.99 -50.27
N LYS A 310 -7.51 1.80 -50.64
CA LYS A 310 -8.55 1.45 -51.60
C LYS A 310 -7.98 1.37 -53.02
N LYS A 311 -8.73 0.79 -53.95
CA LYS A 311 -8.30 0.67 -55.35
C LYS A 311 -8.06 2.01 -56.06
N ASP A 312 -8.68 3.08 -55.57
CA ASP A 312 -8.52 4.46 -56.01
C ASP A 312 -7.33 5.19 -55.40
N GLY A 313 -6.50 4.49 -54.60
CA GLY A 313 -5.36 5.08 -53.91
C GLY A 313 -5.69 5.86 -52.63
N THR A 314 -6.96 5.90 -52.23
CA THR A 314 -7.37 6.63 -51.01
C THR A 314 -7.34 5.75 -49.76
N ILE A 315 -7.19 6.40 -48.59
CA ILE A 315 -7.35 5.77 -47.27
C ILE A 315 -8.41 6.56 -46.50
N SER A 316 -9.32 5.86 -45.82
CA SER A 316 -10.29 6.51 -44.92
C SER A 316 -9.77 6.50 -43.49
N TYR A 317 -9.82 7.67 -42.82
CA TYR A 317 -9.49 7.87 -41.45
C TYR A 317 -10.57 8.74 -40.78
N GLU A 318 -11.21 8.25 -39.70
CA GLU A 318 -12.27 8.93 -38.94
C GLU A 318 -13.38 9.56 -39.81
N ASN A 319 -13.88 8.80 -40.79
CA ASN A 319 -14.88 9.23 -41.75
C ASN A 319 -14.49 10.42 -42.69
N SER A 320 -13.22 10.78 -42.68
CA SER A 320 -12.65 11.67 -43.71
C SER A 320 -11.90 10.86 -44.77
N LEU A 321 -11.99 11.32 -45.98
CA LEU A 321 -11.27 10.75 -47.15
C LEU A 321 -9.86 11.27 -47.21
#